data_dd60360e325d474982434427d23792b0
#
_entry.id   dd60360e325d474982434427d23792b0
#
_cell.length_a   1.000
_cell.length_b   1.000
_cell.length_c   1.000
_cell.angle_alpha   90.00
_cell.angle_beta   90.00
_cell.angle_gamma   90.00
#
_symmetry.space_group_name_H-M   'P 1'
#
loop_
_entity.id
_entity.type
_entity.pdbx_description
1 polymer ?
#
loop_
_entity_poly.entity_id
_entity_poly.type
_entity_poly.pdbx_seq_one_letter_code
_entity_poly.pdbx_strand_id
1 'polypeptide(L)'
;MAANYLHGVETIEIERGPRPVRTVKSAVIGLVGTAPAGPINTSVLCLSEKDAAQFGSQVSGFSIPQALDAIYDHGAGTVVVINVADPAKHSVTASTIARRVDDNHQIRLDYGAVSNVVLKVSGASSDLSPANYTVDAGTGVVTCPTVNAGDTLFATYRYIDPTKITAADIIGAINAAGQRIGMKLLEDTYSLYGFKPKILIAPVFCTQKSVSTELIALAEKLDAITYIDAPVGTTFSQVLAGRGASGTINFNTSSERARLCYPHVKVYDSVTDSERLEPLS
;
A
#
# COMPACT_ATOMS: atom_id res chain seq x y z
N MET A 1 45.62 55.16 -26.53
CA MET A 1 45.11 53.76 -26.69
C MET A 1 44.20 53.77 -27.87
N ALA A 2 44.58 53.06 -28.94
CA ALA A 2 43.78 52.97 -30.15
C ALA A 2 42.58 52.05 -29.84
N ALA A 3 41.36 52.50 -30.08
CA ALA A 3 40.19 51.67 -29.99
C ALA A 3 40.26 50.65 -31.14
N ASN A 4 40.33 49.36 -30.83
CA ASN A 4 40.13 48.29 -31.82
C ASN A 4 38.69 48.31 -32.29
N TYR A 5 38.43 48.86 -33.43
CA TYR A 5 37.16 48.68 -34.12
C TYR A 5 37.17 47.33 -34.82
N LEU A 6 36.45 46.36 -34.31
CA LEU A 6 36.14 45.11 -34.98
C LEU A 6 35.08 45.35 -36.03
N HIS A 7 35.48 45.28 -37.36
CA HIS A 7 34.53 45.21 -38.46
C HIS A 7 34.20 43.73 -38.69
N GLY A 8 33.08 43.28 -38.10
CA GLY A 8 32.61 41.90 -38.25
C GLY A 8 31.62 41.51 -37.18
N VAL A 9 31.10 40.29 -37.33
CA VAL A 9 30.26 39.67 -36.27
C VAL A 9 31.16 38.90 -35.33
N GLU A 10 31.24 39.33 -34.06
CA GLU A 10 31.92 38.61 -33.01
C GLU A 10 30.98 37.58 -32.41
N THR A 11 31.29 36.32 -32.55
CA THR A 11 30.54 35.24 -31.91
C THR A 11 31.22 34.92 -30.60
N ILE A 12 30.62 35.32 -29.50
CA ILE A 12 31.09 34.97 -28.15
C ILE A 12 30.40 33.65 -27.78
N GLU A 13 31.16 32.57 -27.77
CA GLU A 13 30.72 31.30 -27.24
C GLU A 13 30.83 31.34 -25.70
N ILE A 14 29.68 31.51 -25.03
CA ILE A 14 29.63 31.47 -23.57
C ILE A 14 29.42 30.00 -23.19
N GLU A 15 30.46 29.29 -22.78
CA GLU A 15 30.35 28.01 -22.10
C GLU A 15 29.56 28.18 -20.79
N ARG A 16 28.27 28.04 -20.89
CA ARG A 16 27.48 27.76 -19.70
C ARG A 16 27.74 26.30 -19.36
N GLY A 17 28.50 26.01 -18.34
CA GLY A 17 28.92 24.70 -17.89
C GLY A 17 27.91 23.55 -18.09
N PRO A 18 28.26 22.31 -17.91
CA PRO A 18 27.45 21.15 -18.28
C PRO A 18 26.04 21.33 -17.72
N ARG A 19 25.05 21.42 -18.60
CA ARG A 19 23.65 21.37 -18.15
C ARG A 19 23.48 20.04 -17.44
N PRO A 20 23.10 20.01 -16.14
CA PRO A 20 22.84 18.74 -15.50
C PRO A 20 21.79 18.02 -16.31
N VAL A 21 22.13 16.85 -16.86
CA VAL A 21 21.18 15.96 -17.48
C VAL A 21 20.21 15.57 -16.37
N ARG A 22 19.02 16.15 -16.35
CA ARG A 22 17.95 15.67 -15.48
C ARG A 22 17.53 14.31 -16.01
N THR A 23 17.99 13.26 -15.35
CA THR A 23 17.44 11.93 -15.59
C THR A 23 15.97 11.98 -15.21
N VAL A 24 15.10 11.89 -16.21
CA VAL A 24 13.66 11.75 -15.97
C VAL A 24 13.46 10.38 -15.32
N LYS A 25 13.00 10.35 -14.09
CA LYS A 25 12.60 9.10 -13.43
C LYS A 25 11.36 8.57 -14.14
N SER A 26 11.56 7.67 -15.11
CA SER A 26 10.49 7.15 -15.99
C SER A 26 9.72 5.98 -15.38
N ALA A 27 10.28 5.31 -14.38
CA ALA A 27 9.72 4.11 -13.77
C ALA A 27 9.26 4.34 -12.32
N VAL A 28 8.64 5.49 -12.04
CA VAL A 28 8.07 5.75 -10.72
C VAL A 28 6.70 5.10 -10.62
N ILE A 29 6.51 4.28 -9.61
CA ILE A 29 5.26 3.59 -9.31
C ILE A 29 4.46 4.41 -8.28
N GLY A 30 3.18 4.64 -8.54
CA GLY A 30 2.21 5.14 -7.56
C GLY A 30 1.37 3.97 -7.05
N LEU A 31 1.60 3.59 -5.80
CA LEU A 31 0.94 2.48 -5.12
C LEU A 31 -0.07 3.02 -4.12
N VAL A 32 -1.33 2.65 -4.30
CA VAL A 32 -2.41 2.97 -3.36
C VAL A 32 -2.98 1.68 -2.80
N GLY A 33 -3.07 1.58 -1.48
CA GLY A 33 -3.54 0.36 -0.85
C GLY A 33 -3.67 0.47 0.65
N THR A 34 -3.53 -0.65 1.32
CA THR A 34 -3.71 -0.80 2.76
C THR A 34 -2.46 -1.37 3.41
N ALA A 35 -2.10 -0.84 4.57
CA ALA A 35 -0.98 -1.34 5.36
C ALA A 35 -1.34 -1.40 6.85
N PRO A 36 -0.75 -2.35 7.61
CA PRO A 36 -0.98 -2.46 9.04
C PRO A 36 -0.37 -1.30 9.85
N ALA A 37 0.57 -0.59 9.26
CA ALA A 37 1.29 0.52 9.89
C ALA A 37 1.61 1.63 8.88
N GLY A 38 2.26 2.68 9.33
CA GLY A 38 2.72 3.79 8.50
C GLY A 38 1.75 4.96 8.42
N PRO A 39 2.19 6.06 7.77
CA PRO A 39 1.39 7.26 7.61
C PRO A 39 0.11 7.00 6.80
N ILE A 40 -1.00 7.60 7.24
CA ILE A 40 -2.32 7.40 6.65
C ILE A 40 -2.67 8.61 5.80
N ASN A 41 -3.22 8.37 4.61
CA ASN A 41 -3.59 9.41 3.66
C ASN A 41 -2.47 10.48 3.50
N THR A 42 -1.26 9.99 3.39
CA THR A 42 -0.06 10.80 3.18
C THR A 42 0.77 10.16 2.07
N SER A 43 1.26 10.98 1.16
CA SER A 43 2.16 10.52 0.11
C SER A 43 3.55 10.27 0.70
N VAL A 44 4.03 9.04 0.59
CA VAL A 44 5.34 8.61 1.12
C VAL A 44 6.21 8.13 -0.03
N LEU A 45 7.41 8.67 -0.14
CA LEU A 45 8.38 8.24 -1.13
C LEU A 45 9.25 7.11 -0.55
N CYS A 46 9.19 5.95 -1.15
CA CYS A 46 10.03 4.79 -0.84
C CYS A 46 11.05 4.59 -1.97
N LEU A 47 12.33 4.54 -1.61
CA LEU A 47 13.46 4.32 -2.52
C LEU A 47 14.13 2.96 -2.29
N SER A 48 13.77 2.29 -1.21
CA SER A 48 14.38 1.03 -0.77
C SER A 48 13.43 0.24 0.13
N GLU A 49 13.72 -1.05 0.33
CA GLU A 49 13.05 -1.91 1.31
C GLU A 49 13.08 -1.33 2.73
N LYS A 50 14.16 -0.61 3.08
CA LYS A 50 14.25 0.06 4.38
C LYS A 50 13.17 1.14 4.55
N ASP A 51 12.87 1.88 3.50
CA ASP A 51 11.79 2.86 3.52
C ASP A 51 10.42 2.17 3.54
N ALA A 52 10.30 1.00 2.89
CA ALA A 52 9.10 0.19 2.86
C ALA A 52 8.75 -0.40 4.24
N ALA A 53 9.74 -0.69 5.07
CA ALA A 53 9.55 -1.28 6.40
C ALA A 53 8.63 -0.47 7.34
N GLN A 54 8.47 0.83 7.10
CA GLN A 54 7.55 1.67 7.87
C GLN A 54 6.07 1.27 7.72
N PHE A 55 5.72 0.54 6.64
CA PHE A 55 4.35 0.06 6.42
C PHE A 55 4.04 -1.25 7.13
N GLY A 56 5.00 -1.78 7.87
CA GLY A 56 4.87 -3.01 8.65
C GLY A 56 5.18 -4.27 7.84
N SER A 57 5.08 -5.41 8.50
CA SER A 57 5.26 -6.73 7.90
C SER A 57 4.04 -7.16 7.09
N GLN A 58 4.21 -8.21 6.31
CA GLN A 58 3.09 -8.83 5.59
C GLN A 58 2.08 -9.41 6.58
N VAL A 59 0.87 -8.89 6.52
CA VAL A 59 -0.28 -9.36 7.31
C VAL A 59 -1.43 -9.60 6.35
N SER A 60 -2.14 -10.71 6.53
CA SER A 60 -3.26 -11.07 5.67
C SER A 60 -4.30 -9.95 5.56
N GLY A 61 -4.73 -9.65 4.35
CA GLY A 61 -5.73 -8.62 4.05
C GLY A 61 -5.16 -7.22 3.78
N PHE A 62 -3.87 -7.00 3.99
CA PHE A 62 -3.19 -5.75 3.64
C PHE A 62 -2.40 -5.91 2.34
N SER A 63 -2.46 -4.91 1.46
CA SER A 63 -1.90 -5.01 0.10
C SER A 63 -0.53 -4.34 -0.07
N ILE A 64 -0.24 -3.28 0.67
CA ILE A 64 1.00 -2.50 0.48
C ILE A 64 2.27 -3.28 0.81
N PRO A 65 2.41 -3.98 1.97
CA PRO A 65 3.65 -4.68 2.28
C PRO A 65 4.00 -5.74 1.25
N GLN A 66 3.01 -6.50 0.77
CA GLN A 66 3.19 -7.52 -0.27
C GLN A 66 3.59 -6.92 -1.62
N ALA A 67 2.94 -5.82 -2.02
CA ALA A 67 3.25 -5.15 -3.26
C ALA A 67 4.66 -4.54 -3.25
N LEU A 68 5.07 -3.95 -2.13
CA LEU A 68 6.43 -3.39 -1.98
C LEU A 68 7.51 -4.46 -2.02
N ASP A 69 7.28 -5.59 -1.36
CA ASP A 69 8.16 -6.76 -1.38
C ASP A 69 8.36 -7.24 -2.81
N ALA A 70 7.28 -7.53 -3.53
CA ALA A 70 7.33 -7.94 -4.93
C ALA A 70 8.01 -6.90 -5.84
N ILE A 71 7.76 -5.60 -5.65
CA ILE A 71 8.36 -4.53 -6.44
C ILE A 71 9.88 -4.47 -6.23
N TYR A 72 10.34 -4.57 -4.99
CA TYR A 72 11.78 -4.50 -4.68
C TYR A 72 12.52 -5.76 -5.04
N ASP A 73 11.92 -6.94 -4.90
CA ASP A 73 12.48 -8.21 -5.38
C ASP A 73 12.78 -8.19 -6.89
N HIS A 74 11.99 -7.43 -7.66
CA HIS A 74 12.22 -7.23 -9.09
C HIS A 74 13.13 -6.03 -9.42
N GLY A 75 13.71 -5.39 -8.40
CA GLY A 75 14.70 -4.32 -8.58
C GLY A 75 14.09 -2.96 -8.99
N ALA A 76 12.80 -2.75 -8.87
CA ALA A 76 12.18 -1.44 -9.10
C ALA A 76 12.54 -0.46 -7.96
N GLY A 77 12.94 0.77 -8.31
CA GLY A 77 13.68 1.63 -7.36
C GLY A 77 12.91 2.80 -6.76
N THR A 78 11.74 3.17 -7.25
CA THR A 78 11.05 4.38 -6.76
C THR A 78 9.55 4.15 -6.73
N VAL A 79 9.00 4.15 -5.52
CA VAL A 79 7.56 3.96 -5.28
C VAL A 79 7.02 5.10 -4.44
N VAL A 80 5.92 5.69 -4.86
CA VAL A 80 5.12 6.62 -4.05
C VAL A 80 3.96 5.84 -3.47
N VAL A 81 3.93 5.71 -2.16
CA VAL A 81 2.97 4.87 -1.43
C VAL A 81 1.93 5.71 -0.73
N ILE A 82 0.67 5.31 -0.83
CA ILE A 82 -0.45 5.91 -0.11
C ILE A 82 -1.20 4.81 0.63
N ASN A 83 -1.14 4.85 1.97
CA ASN A 83 -1.89 3.97 2.84
C ASN A 83 -3.23 4.62 3.22
N VAL A 84 -4.34 3.95 2.91
CA VAL A 84 -5.70 4.43 3.24
C VAL A 84 -6.31 3.74 4.47
N ALA A 85 -5.60 2.81 5.10
CA ALA A 85 -6.07 2.07 6.26
C ALA A 85 -6.09 2.95 7.53
N ASP A 86 -7.16 3.68 7.75
CA ASP A 86 -7.32 4.61 8.87
C ASP A 86 -7.87 3.88 10.11
N PRO A 87 -7.10 3.75 11.20
CA PRO A 87 -7.57 3.15 12.44
C PRO A 87 -8.81 3.81 13.05
N ALA A 88 -9.02 5.10 12.79
CA ALA A 88 -10.20 5.80 13.31
C ALA A 88 -11.49 5.34 12.63
N LYS A 89 -11.41 4.94 11.37
CA LYS A 89 -12.58 4.51 10.56
C LYS A 89 -12.70 2.99 10.47
N HIS A 90 -11.60 2.29 10.33
CA HIS A 90 -11.58 0.87 9.92
C HIS A 90 -11.28 -0.08 11.07
N SER A 91 -11.14 0.42 12.32
CA SER A 91 -10.91 -0.46 13.46
C SER A 91 -12.20 -1.13 13.95
N VAL A 92 -12.03 -2.37 14.37
CA VAL A 92 -13.03 -3.19 15.04
C VAL A 92 -12.46 -3.67 16.37
N THR A 93 -13.31 -3.80 17.38
CA THR A 93 -12.92 -4.39 18.67
C THR A 93 -13.14 -5.89 18.60
N ALA A 94 -12.09 -6.67 18.86
CA ALA A 94 -12.20 -8.11 19.08
C ALA A 94 -12.76 -8.35 20.49
N SER A 95 -13.75 -9.23 20.59
CA SER A 95 -14.26 -9.72 21.88
C SER A 95 -13.18 -10.57 22.55
N THR A 96 -13.28 -10.74 23.85
CA THR A 96 -12.37 -11.53 24.70
C THR A 96 -12.03 -12.88 24.04
N ILE A 97 -10.77 -13.07 23.72
CA ILE A 97 -10.24 -14.27 23.07
C ILE A 97 -9.36 -15.01 24.09
N ALA A 98 -9.65 -16.29 24.31
CA ALA A 98 -8.80 -17.14 25.16
C ALA A 98 -7.58 -17.60 24.34
N ARG A 99 -6.37 -17.34 24.84
CA ARG A 99 -5.11 -17.79 24.26
C ARG A 99 -4.24 -18.43 25.32
N ARG A 100 -3.63 -19.56 24.96
CA ARG A 100 -2.66 -20.23 25.83
C ARG A 100 -1.28 -19.64 25.58
N VAL A 101 -0.57 -19.34 26.67
CA VAL A 101 0.82 -18.85 26.63
C VAL A 101 1.72 -20.00 26.22
N ASP A 102 2.58 -19.79 25.24
CA ASP A 102 3.55 -20.77 24.76
C ASP A 102 4.82 -20.81 25.68
N ASP A 103 5.75 -21.68 25.31
CA ASP A 103 7.02 -21.87 26.06
C ASP A 103 7.96 -20.66 25.96
N ASN A 104 7.72 -19.75 24.99
CA ASN A 104 8.43 -18.48 24.84
C ASN A 104 7.73 -17.32 25.56
N HIS A 105 6.75 -17.60 26.40
CA HIS A 105 5.91 -16.61 27.07
C HIS A 105 5.15 -15.70 26.10
N GLN A 106 4.74 -16.25 24.95
CA GLN A 106 4.04 -15.49 23.91
C GLN A 106 2.61 -16.00 23.69
N ILE A 107 1.75 -15.10 23.28
CA ILE A 107 0.47 -15.40 22.65
C ILE A 107 0.40 -14.72 21.29
N ARG A 108 -0.32 -15.33 20.35
CA ARG A 108 -0.62 -14.71 19.06
C ARG A 108 -2.11 -14.39 19.00
N LEU A 109 -2.42 -13.13 18.72
CA LEU A 109 -3.78 -12.66 18.45
C LEU A 109 -4.24 -13.11 17.05
N ASP A 110 -5.54 -13.13 16.79
CA ASP A 110 -6.08 -13.57 15.50
C ASP A 110 -5.80 -12.58 14.37
N TYR A 111 -5.55 -11.33 14.71
CA TYR A 111 -5.36 -10.26 13.76
C TYR A 111 -4.05 -9.53 14.02
N GLY A 112 -3.46 -8.99 12.95
CA GLY A 112 -2.41 -7.97 13.03
C GLY A 112 -2.99 -6.56 12.99
N ALA A 113 -2.13 -5.56 12.92
CA ALA A 113 -2.50 -4.13 12.97
C ALA A 113 -3.35 -3.80 14.21
N VAL A 114 -2.91 -4.32 15.37
CA VAL A 114 -3.64 -4.25 16.65
C VAL A 114 -3.30 -2.99 17.43
N SER A 115 -4.26 -2.56 18.24
CA SER A 115 -4.11 -1.44 19.17
C SER A 115 -4.96 -1.65 20.42
N ASN A 116 -4.68 -0.89 21.49
CA ASN A 116 -5.42 -0.93 22.75
C ASN A 116 -5.58 -2.37 23.29
N VAL A 117 -4.49 -3.13 23.27
CA VAL A 117 -4.49 -4.50 23.78
C VAL A 117 -4.57 -4.49 25.31
N VAL A 118 -5.57 -5.16 25.84
CA VAL A 118 -5.77 -5.39 27.28
C VAL A 118 -5.76 -6.89 27.51
N LEU A 119 -4.95 -7.34 28.45
CA LEU A 119 -4.80 -8.75 28.80
C LEU A 119 -5.32 -9.03 30.21
N LYS A 120 -5.90 -10.22 30.37
CA LYS A 120 -6.34 -10.72 31.67
C LYS A 120 -6.00 -12.20 31.81
N VAL A 121 -5.34 -12.55 32.91
CA VAL A 121 -5.06 -13.97 33.22
C VAL A 121 -6.37 -14.66 33.63
N SER A 122 -6.57 -15.88 33.19
CA SER A 122 -7.74 -16.67 33.57
C SER A 122 -7.81 -16.81 35.10
N GLY A 123 -8.98 -16.50 35.66
CA GLY A 123 -9.18 -16.52 37.13
C GLY A 123 -8.70 -15.27 37.88
N ALA A 124 -8.00 -14.34 37.25
CA ALA A 124 -7.60 -13.09 37.89
C ALA A 124 -8.80 -12.12 38.00
N SER A 125 -8.80 -11.30 39.06
CA SER A 125 -9.83 -10.30 39.28
C SER A 125 -9.59 -8.99 38.46
N SER A 126 -8.33 -8.71 38.11
CA SER A 126 -7.89 -7.49 37.41
C SER A 126 -7.18 -7.80 36.11
N ASP A 127 -7.10 -6.80 35.24
CA ASP A 127 -6.32 -6.86 34.04
C ASP A 127 -4.80 -6.87 34.33
N LEU A 128 -4.03 -7.45 33.41
CA LEU A 128 -2.58 -7.46 33.50
C LEU A 128 -2.06 -6.04 33.25
N SER A 129 -1.14 -5.57 34.09
CA SER A 129 -0.54 -4.25 33.90
C SER A 129 0.18 -4.16 32.56
N PRO A 130 0.01 -3.08 31.78
CA PRO A 130 0.73 -2.88 30.52
C PRO A 130 2.24 -2.92 30.61
N ALA A 131 2.81 -2.71 31.82
CA ALA A 131 4.24 -2.85 32.06
C ALA A 131 4.74 -4.32 32.03
N ASN A 132 3.84 -5.30 32.10
CA ASN A 132 4.14 -6.72 32.19
C ASN A 132 4.06 -7.45 30.85
N TYR A 133 3.79 -6.75 29.76
CA TYR A 133 3.77 -7.34 28.44
C TYR A 133 4.20 -6.34 27.36
N THR A 134 4.65 -6.85 26.25
CA THR A 134 4.97 -6.06 25.04
C THR A 134 4.13 -6.57 23.88
N VAL A 135 3.69 -5.67 23.02
CA VAL A 135 2.85 -5.98 21.88
C VAL A 135 3.57 -5.59 20.59
N ASP A 136 3.75 -6.54 19.70
CA ASP A 136 4.04 -6.22 18.31
C ASP A 136 2.70 -5.90 17.61
N ALA A 137 2.45 -4.62 17.44
CA ALA A 137 1.20 -4.15 16.88
C ALA A 137 0.98 -4.61 15.43
N GLY A 138 2.05 -4.82 14.66
CA GLY A 138 1.98 -5.26 13.27
C GLY A 138 1.50 -6.70 13.16
N THR A 139 2.17 -7.60 13.85
CA THR A 139 1.93 -9.05 13.76
C THR A 139 0.88 -9.57 14.73
N GLY A 140 0.54 -8.82 15.78
CA GLY A 140 -0.37 -9.25 16.84
C GLY A 140 0.27 -10.26 17.83
N VAL A 141 1.60 -10.35 17.86
CA VAL A 141 2.31 -11.15 18.84
C VAL A 141 2.45 -10.36 20.13
N VAL A 142 2.10 -10.99 21.25
CA VAL A 142 2.21 -10.38 22.58
C VAL A 142 3.11 -11.24 23.44
N THR A 143 4.17 -10.64 24.00
CA THR A 143 5.11 -11.31 24.89
C THR A 143 4.83 -10.91 26.34
N CYS A 144 4.58 -11.90 27.20
CA CYS A 144 4.17 -11.74 28.59
C CYS A 144 5.15 -12.46 29.53
N PRO A 145 6.35 -11.92 29.84
CA PRO A 145 7.38 -12.61 30.61
C PRO A 145 6.96 -12.96 32.04
N THR A 146 5.94 -12.31 32.59
CA THR A 146 5.44 -12.49 33.94
C THR A 146 4.35 -13.54 34.07
N VAL A 147 3.88 -14.12 32.95
CA VAL A 147 2.85 -15.16 32.91
C VAL A 147 3.51 -16.50 32.57
N ASN A 148 3.11 -17.58 33.26
CA ASN A 148 3.72 -18.89 33.03
C ASN A 148 3.27 -19.49 31.69
N ALA A 149 4.18 -20.27 31.08
CA ALA A 149 3.81 -21.10 29.94
C ALA A 149 2.69 -22.07 30.34
N GLY A 150 1.70 -22.19 29.48
CA GLY A 150 0.50 -23.00 29.70
C GLY A 150 -0.69 -22.26 30.33
N ASP A 151 -0.48 -21.11 30.96
CA ASP A 151 -1.58 -20.28 31.45
C ASP A 151 -2.45 -19.77 30.31
N THR A 152 -3.71 -19.49 30.63
CA THR A 152 -4.65 -18.93 29.64
C THR A 152 -4.85 -17.44 29.88
N LEU A 153 -4.65 -16.65 28.83
CA LEU A 153 -4.92 -15.23 28.79
C LEU A 153 -6.18 -14.93 27.98
N PHE A 154 -6.96 -13.98 28.45
CA PHE A 154 -8.01 -13.33 27.68
C PHE A 154 -7.48 -12.01 27.17
N ALA A 155 -7.67 -11.76 25.87
CA ALA A 155 -7.26 -10.54 25.22
C ALA A 155 -8.46 -9.79 24.68
N THR A 156 -8.53 -8.49 24.95
CA THR A 156 -9.44 -7.56 24.32
C THR A 156 -8.61 -6.50 23.61
N TYR A 157 -8.85 -6.28 22.34
CA TYR A 157 -8.03 -5.37 21.55
C TYR A 157 -8.83 -4.79 20.38
N ARG A 158 -8.31 -3.74 19.78
CA ARG A 158 -8.80 -3.23 18.49
C ARG A 158 -7.82 -3.62 17.39
N TYR A 159 -8.34 -3.91 16.22
CA TYR A 159 -7.53 -4.18 15.03
C TYR A 159 -8.12 -3.44 13.82
N ILE A 160 -7.30 -3.14 12.83
CA ILE A 160 -7.77 -2.61 11.55
C ILE A 160 -8.32 -3.79 10.76
N ASP A 161 -9.62 -3.72 10.43
CA ASP A 161 -10.30 -4.72 9.61
C ASP A 161 -10.22 -4.32 8.11
N PRO A 162 -9.41 -5.02 7.30
CA PRO A 162 -9.29 -4.70 5.89
C PRO A 162 -10.61 -4.76 5.12
N THR A 163 -11.58 -5.54 5.60
CA THR A 163 -12.90 -5.67 4.95
C THR A 163 -13.78 -4.42 5.09
N LYS A 164 -13.43 -3.52 6.01
CA LYS A 164 -14.10 -2.23 6.20
C LYS A 164 -13.62 -1.17 5.21
N ILE A 165 -12.51 -1.41 4.55
CA ILE A 165 -11.94 -0.47 3.59
C ILE A 165 -12.69 -0.60 2.27
N THR A 166 -13.26 0.49 1.82
CA THR A 166 -14.13 0.54 0.64
C THR A 166 -13.41 1.13 -0.59
N ALA A 167 -14.01 0.94 -1.76
CA ALA A 167 -13.56 1.60 -2.98
C ALA A 167 -13.47 3.13 -2.81
N ALA A 168 -14.38 3.73 -2.04
CA ALA A 168 -14.37 5.17 -1.79
C ALA A 168 -13.14 5.64 -1.00
N ASP A 169 -12.63 4.82 -0.08
CA ASP A 169 -11.41 5.12 0.68
C ASP A 169 -10.17 5.07 -0.22
N ILE A 170 -10.12 4.11 -1.14
CA ILE A 170 -9.05 3.99 -2.14
C ILE A 170 -9.09 5.15 -3.15
N ILE A 171 -10.26 5.43 -3.73
CA ILE A 171 -10.45 6.52 -4.69
C ILE A 171 -10.12 7.86 -4.02
N GLY A 172 -10.60 8.02 -2.79
CA GLY A 172 -10.40 9.24 -2.06
C GLY A 172 -11.24 10.41 -2.57
N ALA A 173 -11.03 11.54 -1.94
CA ALA A 173 -11.74 12.78 -2.22
C ALA A 173 -10.90 14.00 -1.80
N ILE A 174 -11.47 15.18 -1.88
CA ILE A 174 -10.97 16.37 -1.19
C ILE A 174 -11.77 16.47 0.11
N ASN A 175 -11.05 16.44 1.24
CA ASN A 175 -11.68 16.53 2.56
C ASN A 175 -12.18 17.97 2.86
N ALA A 176 -12.89 18.13 3.97
CA ALA A 176 -13.45 19.44 4.36
C ALA A 176 -12.39 20.53 4.60
N ALA A 177 -11.12 20.14 4.84
CA ALA A 177 -9.97 21.05 4.97
C ALA A 177 -9.30 21.38 3.61
N GLY A 178 -9.88 20.90 2.49
CA GLY A 178 -9.32 21.11 1.14
C GLY A 178 -8.15 20.20 0.78
N GLN A 179 -7.82 19.21 1.61
CA GLN A 179 -6.73 18.28 1.38
C GLN A 179 -7.23 17.06 0.57
N ARG A 180 -6.39 16.57 -0.34
CA ARG A 180 -6.63 15.31 -1.04
C ARG A 180 -6.39 14.13 -0.12
N ILE A 181 -7.18 13.08 -0.29
CA ILE A 181 -7.02 11.78 0.38
C ILE A 181 -7.14 10.65 -0.65
N GLY A 182 -6.68 9.44 -0.30
CA GLY A 182 -6.70 8.29 -1.20
C GLY A 182 -5.84 8.52 -2.45
N MET A 183 -6.21 7.89 -3.57
CA MET A 183 -5.41 7.99 -4.81
C MET A 183 -5.30 9.42 -5.37
N LYS A 184 -6.18 10.35 -4.98
CA LYS A 184 -6.08 11.75 -5.38
C LYS A 184 -4.78 12.42 -4.91
N LEU A 185 -4.13 11.90 -3.87
CA LEU A 185 -2.82 12.37 -3.42
C LEU A 185 -1.70 12.18 -4.47
N LEU A 186 -1.87 11.25 -5.42
CA LEU A 186 -0.89 11.06 -6.49
C LEU A 186 -0.80 12.29 -7.42
N GLU A 187 -1.81 13.15 -7.44
CA GLU A 187 -1.78 14.40 -8.19
C GLU A 187 -0.79 15.41 -7.61
N ASP A 188 -0.52 15.33 -6.31
CA ASP A 188 0.36 16.26 -5.61
C ASP A 188 1.85 15.86 -5.69
N THR A 189 2.17 14.69 -6.23
CA THR A 189 3.54 14.14 -6.27
C THR A 189 4.52 15.04 -7.02
N TYR A 190 4.07 15.73 -8.06
CA TYR A 190 4.94 16.67 -8.77
C TYR A 190 5.35 17.85 -7.89
N SER A 191 4.43 18.38 -7.11
CA SER A 191 4.70 19.47 -6.18
C SER A 191 5.59 19.06 -5.02
N LEU A 192 5.43 17.81 -4.53
CA LEU A 192 6.17 17.27 -3.39
C LEU A 192 7.56 16.78 -3.77
N TYR A 193 7.68 16.08 -4.90
CA TYR A 193 8.89 15.31 -5.26
C TYR A 193 9.53 15.74 -6.58
N GLY A 194 8.89 16.62 -7.35
CA GLY A 194 9.38 17.11 -8.64
C GLY A 194 9.19 16.13 -9.80
N PHE A 195 8.43 15.03 -9.61
CA PHE A 195 8.07 14.06 -10.64
C PHE A 195 6.66 13.52 -10.46
N LYS A 196 6.10 12.95 -11.54
CA LYS A 196 4.80 12.26 -11.53
C LYS A 196 5.03 10.76 -11.63
N PRO A 197 4.26 9.93 -10.92
CA PRO A 197 4.30 8.48 -11.15
C PRO A 197 3.83 8.17 -12.58
N LYS A 198 4.45 7.14 -13.18
CA LYS A 198 4.17 6.70 -14.54
C LYS A 198 3.49 5.34 -14.61
N ILE A 199 3.48 4.64 -13.50
CA ILE A 199 2.77 3.37 -13.31
C ILE A 199 1.88 3.55 -12.09
N LEU A 200 0.58 3.29 -12.24
CA LEU A 200 -0.39 3.40 -11.14
C LEU A 200 -0.96 2.02 -10.85
N ILE A 201 -0.91 1.63 -9.59
CA ILE A 201 -1.43 0.35 -9.12
C ILE A 201 -2.23 0.51 -7.82
N ALA A 202 -3.28 -0.29 -7.70
CA ALA A 202 -4.05 -0.44 -6.47
C ALA A 202 -4.38 -1.93 -6.27
N PRO A 203 -3.39 -2.74 -5.84
CA PRO A 203 -3.53 -4.19 -5.75
C PRO A 203 -4.75 -4.59 -4.92
N VAL A 204 -5.43 -5.68 -5.32
CA VAL A 204 -6.70 -6.15 -4.76
C VAL A 204 -7.91 -5.26 -5.12
N PHE A 205 -7.79 -3.94 -4.98
CA PHE A 205 -8.90 -3.00 -5.18
C PHE A 205 -9.15 -2.65 -6.65
N CYS A 206 -8.14 -2.75 -7.51
CA CYS A 206 -8.28 -2.50 -8.96
C CYS A 206 -9.26 -3.46 -9.66
N THR A 207 -9.62 -4.58 -9.03
CA THR A 207 -10.65 -5.52 -9.49
C THR A 207 -12.06 -4.92 -9.47
N GLN A 208 -12.26 -3.84 -8.73
CA GLN A 208 -13.54 -3.14 -8.62
C GLN A 208 -13.65 -2.07 -9.72
N LYS A 209 -14.76 -2.10 -10.49
CA LYS A 209 -14.98 -1.18 -11.60
C LYS A 209 -14.82 0.30 -11.23
N SER A 210 -15.30 0.72 -10.06
CA SER A 210 -15.19 2.11 -9.60
C SER A 210 -13.74 2.53 -9.41
N VAL A 211 -12.92 1.67 -8.82
CA VAL A 211 -11.50 1.92 -8.60
C VAL A 211 -10.74 1.92 -9.92
N SER A 212 -10.99 0.93 -10.79
CA SER A 212 -10.33 0.85 -12.10
C SER A 212 -10.67 2.04 -12.99
N THR A 213 -11.92 2.50 -12.97
CA THR A 213 -12.33 3.70 -13.74
C THR A 213 -11.56 4.94 -13.27
N GLU A 214 -11.42 5.13 -11.97
CA GLU A 214 -10.69 6.27 -11.43
C GLU A 214 -9.18 6.16 -11.63
N LEU A 215 -8.61 4.95 -11.56
CA LEU A 215 -7.21 4.70 -11.91
C LEU A 215 -6.93 5.08 -13.37
N ILE A 216 -7.83 4.74 -14.29
CA ILE A 216 -7.70 5.09 -15.71
C ILE A 216 -7.75 6.61 -15.89
N ALA A 217 -8.72 7.29 -15.27
CA ALA A 217 -8.84 8.74 -15.35
C ALA A 217 -7.59 9.44 -14.77
N LEU A 218 -7.05 8.91 -13.67
CA LEU A 218 -5.83 9.44 -13.08
C LEU A 218 -4.60 9.15 -13.97
N ALA A 219 -4.54 7.97 -14.60
CA ALA A 219 -3.48 7.63 -15.53
C ALA A 219 -3.46 8.57 -16.75
N GLU A 220 -4.62 8.93 -17.28
CA GLU A 220 -4.75 9.93 -18.34
C GLU A 220 -4.24 11.30 -17.90
N LYS A 221 -4.62 11.74 -16.69
CA LYS A 221 -4.22 13.04 -16.13
C LYS A 221 -2.71 13.14 -15.83
N LEU A 222 -2.08 12.05 -15.43
CA LEU A 222 -0.66 12.01 -15.05
C LEU A 222 0.26 11.57 -16.21
N ASP A 223 -0.29 11.24 -17.39
CA ASP A 223 0.43 10.59 -18.49
C ASP A 223 1.10 9.29 -18.04
N ALA A 224 0.37 8.48 -17.27
CA ALA A 224 0.77 7.22 -16.70
C ALA A 224 0.07 6.04 -17.39
N ILE A 225 0.44 4.83 -17.01
CA ILE A 225 -0.29 3.60 -17.33
C ILE A 225 -0.80 2.99 -16.03
N THR A 226 -1.88 2.21 -16.10
CA THR A 226 -2.39 1.46 -14.94
C THR A 226 -2.56 -0.01 -15.29
N TYR A 227 -2.28 -0.86 -14.33
CA TYR A 227 -2.55 -2.29 -14.39
C TYR A 227 -3.81 -2.58 -13.58
N ILE A 228 -4.70 -3.40 -14.15
CA ILE A 228 -5.98 -3.75 -13.57
C ILE A 228 -6.08 -5.28 -13.61
N ASP A 229 -6.32 -5.90 -12.46
CA ASP A 229 -6.47 -7.35 -12.39
C ASP A 229 -7.92 -7.77 -12.58
N ALA A 230 -8.09 -8.87 -13.29
CA ALA A 230 -9.36 -9.58 -13.26
C ALA A 230 -9.61 -10.16 -11.85
N PRO A 231 -10.84 -10.20 -11.34
CA PRO A 231 -11.14 -10.81 -10.04
C PRO A 231 -10.71 -12.28 -9.98
N VAL A 232 -10.30 -12.75 -8.80
CA VAL A 232 -9.92 -14.15 -8.57
C VAL A 232 -11.07 -15.10 -8.95
N GLY A 233 -10.74 -16.21 -9.60
CA GLY A 233 -11.72 -17.20 -10.06
C GLY A 233 -12.40 -16.88 -11.39
N THR A 234 -12.04 -15.77 -12.04
CA THR A 234 -12.57 -15.39 -13.36
C THR A 234 -12.02 -16.32 -14.45
N THR A 235 -12.85 -16.74 -15.37
CA THR A 235 -12.44 -17.52 -16.55
C THR A 235 -11.97 -16.61 -17.68
N PHE A 236 -11.19 -17.15 -18.61
CA PHE A 236 -10.74 -16.41 -19.79
C PHE A 236 -11.90 -15.78 -20.58
N SER A 237 -13.01 -16.51 -20.78
CA SER A 237 -14.19 -15.98 -21.48
C SER A 237 -14.83 -14.82 -20.74
N GLN A 238 -14.86 -14.86 -19.41
CA GLN A 238 -15.37 -13.76 -18.59
C GLN A 238 -14.48 -12.52 -18.64
N VAL A 239 -13.15 -12.71 -18.63
CA VAL A 239 -12.19 -11.60 -18.79
C VAL A 239 -12.36 -10.94 -20.16
N LEU A 240 -12.47 -11.74 -21.22
CA LEU A 240 -12.63 -11.24 -22.56
C LEU A 240 -13.95 -10.45 -22.72
N ALA A 241 -15.05 -10.98 -22.16
CA ALA A 241 -16.34 -10.29 -22.14
C ALA A 241 -16.32 -9.02 -21.27
N GLY A 242 -15.55 -9.04 -20.18
CA GLY A 242 -15.42 -7.92 -19.23
C GLY A 242 -14.74 -6.68 -19.79
N ARG A 243 -14.04 -6.79 -20.92
CA ARG A 243 -13.49 -5.63 -21.64
C ARG A 243 -14.60 -4.74 -22.23
N GLY A 244 -15.77 -5.31 -22.50
CA GLY A 244 -16.96 -4.60 -22.98
C GLY A 244 -17.94 -4.25 -21.87
N ALA A 245 -19.11 -3.75 -22.29
CA ALA A 245 -20.18 -3.35 -21.38
C ALA A 245 -20.99 -4.52 -20.80
N SER A 246 -20.85 -5.71 -21.35
CA SER A 246 -21.59 -6.91 -20.97
C SER A 246 -20.65 -7.95 -20.38
N GLY A 247 -20.97 -8.46 -19.20
CA GLY A 247 -20.18 -9.51 -18.54
C GLY A 247 -20.27 -9.39 -17.03
N THR A 248 -19.90 -10.46 -16.32
CA THR A 248 -19.89 -10.49 -14.85
C THR A 248 -18.84 -9.56 -14.25
N ILE A 249 -17.72 -9.35 -14.99
CA ILE A 249 -16.72 -8.33 -14.69
C ILE A 249 -16.81 -7.28 -15.80
N ASN A 250 -17.19 -6.09 -15.45
CA ASN A 250 -17.41 -5.04 -16.43
C ASN A 250 -16.43 -3.89 -16.18
N PHE A 251 -15.30 -3.91 -16.85
CA PHE A 251 -14.35 -2.80 -16.85
C PHE A 251 -14.69 -1.78 -17.94
N ASN A 252 -15.39 -2.21 -19.00
CA ASN A 252 -15.89 -1.37 -20.10
C ASN A 252 -14.96 -0.22 -20.46
N THR A 253 -13.70 -0.57 -20.72
CA THR A 253 -12.69 0.43 -21.04
C THR A 253 -12.05 0.16 -22.39
N SER A 254 -11.87 1.22 -23.17
CA SER A 254 -11.07 1.24 -24.39
C SER A 254 -9.81 2.10 -24.24
N SER A 255 -9.49 2.52 -23.00
CA SER A 255 -8.32 3.37 -22.74
C SER A 255 -7.02 2.63 -23.07
N GLU A 256 -6.17 3.28 -23.83
CA GLU A 256 -4.81 2.81 -24.13
C GLU A 256 -3.86 2.90 -22.91
N ARG A 257 -4.29 3.57 -21.84
CA ARG A 257 -3.58 3.71 -20.57
C ARG A 257 -3.80 2.54 -19.62
N ALA A 258 -4.77 1.66 -19.89
CA ALA A 258 -5.11 0.52 -19.04
C ALA A 258 -4.58 -0.79 -19.62
N ARG A 259 -4.09 -1.67 -18.74
CA ARG A 259 -3.71 -3.04 -19.05
C ARG A 259 -4.49 -3.97 -18.13
N LEU A 260 -5.37 -4.79 -18.70
CA LEU A 260 -6.09 -5.83 -17.96
C LEU A 260 -5.22 -7.08 -17.86
N CYS A 261 -4.90 -7.47 -16.62
CA CYS A 261 -4.02 -8.58 -16.31
C CYS A 261 -4.82 -9.85 -16.02
N TYR A 262 -4.39 -10.97 -16.60
CA TYR A 262 -4.92 -12.32 -16.44
C TYR A 262 -3.93 -13.32 -17.02
N PRO A 263 -3.79 -14.55 -16.45
CA PRO A 263 -4.39 -15.02 -15.19
C PRO A 263 -3.63 -14.53 -13.96
N HIS A 264 -4.18 -14.78 -12.76
CA HIS A 264 -3.41 -14.66 -11.53
C HIS A 264 -2.30 -15.71 -11.47
N VAL A 265 -1.21 -15.37 -10.80
CA VAL A 265 -0.09 -16.29 -10.58
C VAL A 265 -0.22 -16.97 -9.22
N LYS A 266 0.30 -18.20 -9.12
CA LYS A 266 0.45 -18.87 -7.84
C LYS A 266 1.79 -18.49 -7.24
N VAL A 267 1.74 -17.98 -6.03
CA VAL A 267 2.92 -17.58 -5.25
C VAL A 267 2.91 -18.36 -3.94
N TYR A 268 4.07 -18.84 -3.53
CA TYR A 268 4.23 -19.46 -2.23
C TYR A 268 4.26 -18.39 -1.13
N ASP A 269 3.39 -18.53 -0.15
CA ASP A 269 3.32 -17.66 1.00
C ASP A 269 4.02 -18.34 2.20
N SER A 270 5.19 -17.84 2.56
CA SER A 270 5.98 -18.36 3.67
C SER A 270 5.33 -18.16 5.05
N VAL A 271 4.38 -17.23 5.17
CA VAL A 271 3.66 -16.95 6.42
C VAL A 271 2.60 -18.01 6.68
N THR A 272 1.90 -18.45 5.65
CA THR A 272 0.84 -19.47 5.74
C THR A 272 1.29 -20.86 5.33
N ASP A 273 2.55 -21.02 4.88
CA ASP A 273 3.13 -22.25 4.35
C ASP A 273 2.25 -22.90 3.27
N SER A 274 1.75 -22.08 2.36
CA SER A 274 0.82 -22.52 1.31
C SER A 274 0.94 -21.68 0.03
N GLU A 275 0.49 -22.27 -1.11
CA GLU A 275 0.34 -21.51 -2.33
C GLU A 275 -0.93 -20.65 -2.29
N ARG A 276 -0.81 -19.40 -2.69
CA ARG A 276 -1.96 -18.51 -2.91
C ARG A 276 -1.95 -17.93 -4.31
N LEU A 277 -3.12 -17.48 -4.78
CA LEU A 277 -3.23 -16.74 -6.02
C LEU A 277 -2.97 -15.26 -5.73
N GLU A 278 -2.04 -14.69 -6.46
CA GLU A 278 -1.75 -13.26 -6.41
C GLU A 278 -2.09 -12.55 -7.71
N PRO A 279 -2.55 -11.31 -7.63
CA PRO A 279 -2.73 -10.46 -8.79
C PRO A 279 -1.37 -10.14 -9.44
N LEU A 280 -1.41 -9.70 -10.71
CA LEU A 280 -0.23 -9.32 -11.48
C LEU A 280 0.07 -7.81 -11.41
N SER A 281 -0.87 -7.03 -10.87
CA SER A 281 -0.74 -5.55 -10.76
C SER A 281 0.04 -5.10 -9.54
#